data_dc046469e868a9bc34a51edc432d2613
#
_entry.id   dc046469e868a9bc34a51edc432d2613
#
_cell.length_a   1.000
_cell.length_b   1.000
_cell.length_c   1.000
_cell.angle_alpha   90.00
_cell.angle_beta   90.00
_cell.angle_gamma   90.00
#
_symmetry.space_group_name_H-M   'P 1'
#
loop_
_entity.id
_entity.type
_entity.pdbx_description
1 polymer ?
#
loop_
_entity_poly.entity_id
_entity_poly.type
_entity_poly.pdbx_seq_one_letter_code
_entity_poly.pdbx_strand_id
1 'polypeptide(L)'
;ARKEEEKRWAIANPQLAARLERFFSGSAPAIDYSKIAQKEDIATRAASANVLAYLAQHVENMIVASADLSNSDKTDGFLKHTKAFTRGDFSGAFLQAGVSELTMGAIANGIALHGGIFVACGTFFVFSDYMKPAARLAALMGLPVKYIWTHDAFRVGEDGPTHQPVEQEAQIRLMEHLKNHHGDNSMLVLRPADVHETTVAWKMALENTKTPTALLLSRQNITTLPAKPGSTRYESAFEATRGAYVVSDCEGRPDIVLVANGSEVATLVAGAAKLTAEKNLKVRIPGGA
;
A
#
# COMPACT_ATOMS: atom_id res chain seq x y z
N ALA A 1 -30.92 -21.53 17.34
CA ALA A 1 -30.48 -22.55 16.34
C ALA A 1 -29.03 -22.30 15.91
N ARG A 2 -28.71 -21.21 15.19
CA ARG A 2 -27.36 -20.95 14.63
C ARG A 2 -26.23 -20.92 15.70
N LYS A 3 -26.42 -20.19 16.80
CA LYS A 3 -25.40 -20.12 17.89
C LYS A 3 -25.13 -21.48 18.53
N GLU A 4 -26.12 -22.35 18.64
CA GLU A 4 -25.92 -23.72 19.18
C GLU A 4 -25.20 -24.61 18.19
N GLU A 5 -25.41 -24.40 16.90
CA GLU A 5 -24.71 -25.11 15.84
C GLU A 5 -23.24 -24.68 15.76
N GLU A 6 -22.98 -23.38 15.85
CA GLU A 6 -21.61 -22.82 15.94
C GLU A 6 -20.85 -23.39 17.16
N LYS A 7 -21.48 -23.46 18.35
CA LYS A 7 -20.86 -24.05 19.52
C LYS A 7 -20.52 -25.52 19.34
N ARG A 8 -21.47 -26.30 18.78
CA ARG A 8 -21.22 -27.74 18.50
C ARG A 8 -20.10 -27.93 17.51
N TRP A 9 -20.07 -27.10 16.45
CA TRP A 9 -18.98 -27.12 15.48
C TRP A 9 -17.63 -26.78 16.12
N ALA A 10 -17.58 -25.75 16.97
CA ALA A 10 -16.36 -25.33 17.65
C ALA A 10 -15.80 -26.41 18.59
N ILE A 11 -16.68 -27.13 19.30
CA ILE A 11 -16.30 -28.26 20.14
C ILE A 11 -15.73 -29.41 19.29
N ALA A 12 -16.35 -29.69 18.16
CA ALA A 12 -15.90 -30.73 17.24
C ALA A 12 -14.61 -30.37 16.48
N ASN A 13 -14.31 -29.07 16.32
CA ASN A 13 -13.20 -28.55 15.52
C ASN A 13 -12.40 -27.46 16.28
N PRO A 14 -11.79 -27.76 17.44
CA PRO A 14 -11.23 -26.73 18.32
C PRO A 14 -10.09 -25.91 17.66
N GLN A 15 -9.25 -26.53 16.84
CA GLN A 15 -8.17 -25.84 16.15
C GLN A 15 -8.70 -24.88 15.07
N LEU A 16 -9.72 -25.31 14.31
CA LEU A 16 -10.35 -24.45 13.31
C LEU A 16 -11.15 -23.31 13.94
N ALA A 17 -11.80 -23.58 15.08
CA ALA A 17 -12.50 -22.55 15.84
C ALA A 17 -11.56 -21.47 16.36
N ALA A 18 -10.44 -21.85 16.97
CA ALA A 18 -9.43 -20.92 17.43
C ALA A 18 -8.80 -20.08 16.29
N ARG A 19 -8.62 -20.73 15.13
CA ARG A 19 -8.13 -20.06 13.92
C ARG A 19 -9.15 -19.04 13.39
N LEU A 20 -10.42 -19.41 13.33
CA LEU A 20 -11.50 -18.53 12.90
C LEU A 20 -11.66 -17.33 13.86
N GLU A 21 -11.62 -17.57 15.17
CA GLU A 21 -11.65 -16.52 16.19
C GLU A 21 -10.49 -15.53 16.02
N ARG A 22 -9.28 -16.01 15.76
CA ARG A 22 -8.13 -15.17 15.45
C ARG A 22 -8.36 -14.31 14.20
N PHE A 23 -8.95 -14.86 13.14
CA PHE A 23 -9.24 -14.08 11.94
C PHE A 23 -10.25 -12.96 12.22
N PHE A 24 -11.29 -13.25 12.98
CA PHE A 24 -12.30 -12.26 13.36
C PHE A 24 -11.86 -11.29 14.48
N SER A 25 -10.71 -11.49 15.09
CA SER A 25 -10.18 -10.56 16.09
C SER A 25 -9.85 -9.17 15.52
N GLY A 26 -9.68 -9.06 14.19
CA GLY A 26 -9.26 -7.84 13.51
C GLY A 26 -7.80 -7.45 13.76
N SER A 27 -7.03 -8.31 14.42
CA SER A 27 -5.61 -8.07 14.69
C SER A 27 -4.80 -8.15 13.40
N ALA A 28 -3.83 -7.23 13.24
CA ALA A 28 -2.88 -7.27 12.13
C ALA A 28 -2.09 -8.60 12.14
N PRO A 29 -1.72 -9.15 10.97
CA PRO A 29 -0.96 -10.38 10.91
C PRO A 29 0.46 -10.16 11.44
N ALA A 30 0.98 -11.16 12.18
CA ALA A 30 2.35 -11.14 12.68
C ALA A 30 3.33 -11.48 11.55
N ILE A 31 3.83 -10.47 10.86
CA ILE A 31 4.73 -10.55 9.72
C ILE A 31 6.10 -9.97 10.06
N ASP A 32 7.15 -10.70 9.72
CA ASP A 32 8.53 -10.20 9.75
C ASP A 32 8.89 -9.58 8.39
N TYR A 33 8.60 -8.30 8.24
CA TYR A 33 8.83 -7.56 7.00
C TYR A 33 10.33 -7.43 6.66
N SER A 34 11.24 -7.60 7.62
CA SER A 34 12.69 -7.55 7.38
C SER A 34 13.19 -8.70 6.50
N LYS A 35 12.41 -9.79 6.42
CA LYS A 35 12.72 -10.95 5.57
C LYS A 35 12.28 -10.80 4.13
N ILE A 36 11.57 -9.73 3.79
CA ILE A 36 11.14 -9.48 2.42
C ILE A 36 12.32 -8.93 1.63
N ALA A 37 12.91 -9.77 0.79
CA ALA A 37 14.00 -9.36 -0.08
C ALA A 37 13.48 -8.41 -1.16
N GLN A 38 14.09 -7.24 -1.27
CA GLN A 38 13.82 -6.27 -2.32
C GLN A 38 15.02 -6.19 -3.27
N LYS A 39 14.72 -6.04 -4.56
CA LYS A 39 15.70 -5.65 -5.55
C LYS A 39 15.78 -4.13 -5.56
N GLU A 40 17.00 -3.60 -5.51
CA GLU A 40 17.23 -2.15 -5.57
C GLU A 40 16.85 -1.56 -6.94
N ASP A 41 16.60 -0.27 -6.97
CA ASP A 41 16.40 0.53 -8.19
C ASP A 41 15.26 0.03 -9.10
N ILE A 42 14.20 -0.50 -8.52
CA ILE A 42 12.98 -0.88 -9.24
C ILE A 42 11.80 0.03 -8.90
N ALA A 43 10.74 -0.08 -9.69
CA ALA A 43 9.48 0.62 -9.44
C ALA A 43 8.84 0.17 -8.12
N THR A 44 8.21 1.09 -7.37
CA THR A 44 7.55 0.73 -6.11
C THR A 44 6.38 -0.23 -6.32
N ARG A 45 5.71 -0.23 -7.49
CA ARG A 45 4.73 -1.28 -7.83
C ARG A 45 5.37 -2.67 -7.89
N ALA A 46 6.61 -2.79 -8.38
CA ALA A 46 7.34 -4.06 -8.43
C ALA A 46 7.81 -4.49 -7.03
N ALA A 47 8.24 -3.54 -6.20
CA ALA A 47 8.52 -3.81 -4.79
C ALA A 47 7.26 -4.26 -4.04
N SER A 48 6.11 -3.68 -4.33
CA SER A 48 4.80 -4.12 -3.81
C SER A 48 4.48 -5.57 -4.23
N ALA A 49 4.80 -5.96 -5.47
CA ALA A 49 4.64 -7.36 -5.90
C ALA A 49 5.45 -8.34 -5.05
N ASN A 50 6.68 -7.98 -4.66
CA ASN A 50 7.51 -8.81 -3.79
C ASN A 50 6.89 -8.94 -2.39
N VAL A 51 6.33 -7.86 -1.85
CA VAL A 51 5.60 -7.90 -0.58
C VAL A 51 4.35 -8.77 -0.72
N LEU A 52 3.56 -8.59 -1.76
CA LEU A 52 2.35 -9.38 -2.02
C LEU A 52 2.66 -10.87 -2.18
N ALA A 53 3.76 -11.23 -2.85
CA ALA A 53 4.22 -12.61 -2.96
C ALA A 53 4.56 -13.23 -1.60
N TYR A 54 5.17 -12.45 -0.71
CA TYR A 54 5.44 -12.88 0.65
C TYR A 54 4.15 -13.01 1.48
N LEU A 55 3.25 -12.04 1.37
CA LEU A 55 1.96 -12.06 2.09
C LEU A 55 1.09 -13.24 1.66
N ALA A 56 1.07 -13.59 0.38
CA ALA A 56 0.32 -14.75 -0.12
C ALA A 56 0.73 -16.07 0.54
N GLN A 57 1.98 -16.17 1.01
CA GLN A 57 2.52 -17.36 1.66
C GLN A 57 2.39 -17.33 3.20
N HIS A 58 2.17 -16.16 3.79
CA HIS A 58 2.23 -15.98 5.25
C HIS A 58 0.93 -15.44 5.86
N VAL A 59 0.02 -14.88 5.04
CA VAL A 59 -1.27 -14.34 5.50
C VAL A 59 -2.41 -15.11 4.86
N GLU A 60 -2.88 -16.10 5.57
CA GLU A 60 -3.87 -17.06 5.09
C GLU A 60 -5.23 -16.43 4.79
N ASN A 61 -5.64 -15.43 5.57
CA ASN A 61 -6.93 -14.75 5.45
C ASN A 61 -6.81 -13.44 4.69
N MET A 62 -6.13 -13.44 3.55
CA MET A 62 -6.02 -12.29 2.67
C MET A 62 -6.61 -12.60 1.29
N ILE A 63 -7.36 -11.64 0.74
CA ILE A 63 -7.86 -11.65 -0.64
C ILE A 63 -7.31 -10.42 -1.35
N VAL A 64 -6.80 -10.63 -2.57
CA VAL A 64 -6.36 -9.56 -3.45
C VAL A 64 -7.21 -9.56 -4.73
N ALA A 65 -7.57 -8.38 -5.21
CA ALA A 65 -8.33 -8.19 -6.44
C ALA A 65 -7.59 -7.29 -7.42
N SER A 66 -7.87 -7.44 -8.70
CA SER A 66 -7.42 -6.50 -9.76
C SER A 66 -8.54 -6.24 -10.76
N ALA A 67 -8.57 -5.02 -11.29
CA ALA A 67 -9.48 -4.59 -12.35
C ALA A 67 -8.93 -4.94 -13.75
N ASP A 68 -8.58 -6.22 -13.96
CA ASP A 68 -7.99 -6.76 -15.19
C ASP A 68 -6.60 -6.21 -15.56
N LEU A 69 -5.86 -5.73 -14.56
CA LEU A 69 -4.55 -5.10 -14.72
C LEU A 69 -3.43 -5.78 -13.93
N SER A 70 -3.65 -7.00 -13.43
CA SER A 70 -2.78 -7.64 -12.43
C SER A 70 -1.30 -7.73 -12.82
N ASN A 71 -1.00 -7.93 -14.11
CA ASN A 71 0.36 -7.96 -14.62
C ASN A 71 1.00 -6.56 -14.67
N SER A 72 0.21 -5.50 -14.71
CA SER A 72 0.65 -4.11 -14.81
C SER A 72 0.61 -3.40 -13.45
N ASP A 73 -0.46 -3.54 -12.68
CA ASP A 73 -0.55 -3.03 -11.31
C ASP A 73 0.26 -3.86 -10.31
N LYS A 74 0.81 -5.00 -10.79
CA LYS A 74 1.69 -5.91 -10.05
C LYS A 74 1.03 -6.68 -8.90
N THR A 75 -0.30 -6.75 -8.86
CA THR A 75 -1.02 -7.65 -7.96
C THR A 75 -0.83 -9.12 -8.34
N ASP A 76 -0.33 -9.41 -9.56
CA ASP A 76 0.09 -10.74 -9.99
C ASP A 76 1.18 -11.36 -9.09
N GLY A 77 1.92 -10.54 -8.33
CA GLY A 77 2.83 -11.03 -7.29
C GLY A 77 2.13 -11.90 -6.26
N PHE A 78 0.90 -11.55 -5.87
CA PHE A 78 0.06 -12.37 -5.00
C PHE A 78 -0.52 -13.58 -5.76
N LEU A 79 -1.05 -13.37 -6.96
CA LEU A 79 -1.69 -14.41 -7.75
C LEU A 79 -0.76 -15.61 -8.07
N LYS A 80 0.55 -15.35 -8.25
CA LYS A 80 1.55 -16.41 -8.51
C LYS A 80 1.71 -17.44 -7.37
N HIS A 81 1.24 -17.11 -6.17
CA HIS A 81 1.31 -17.97 -4.98
C HIS A 81 -0.06 -18.46 -4.50
N THR A 82 -1.11 -18.17 -5.26
CA THR A 82 -2.47 -18.64 -5.03
C THR A 82 -3.15 -18.92 -6.39
N LYS A 83 -4.46 -19.00 -6.43
CA LYS A 83 -5.22 -19.06 -7.67
C LYS A 83 -6.39 -18.07 -7.64
N ALA A 84 -6.85 -17.70 -8.82
CA ALA A 84 -8.05 -16.90 -8.94
C ALA A 84 -9.30 -17.70 -8.58
N PHE A 85 -10.31 -17.03 -8.06
CA PHE A 85 -11.65 -17.57 -7.92
C PHE A 85 -12.21 -17.90 -9.30
N THR A 86 -12.84 -19.05 -9.43
CA THR A 86 -13.60 -19.44 -10.60
C THR A 86 -14.97 -19.96 -10.20
N ARG A 87 -15.88 -20.06 -11.16
CA ARG A 87 -17.22 -20.57 -10.88
C ARG A 87 -17.14 -21.99 -10.31
N GLY A 88 -17.60 -22.14 -9.07
CA GLY A 88 -17.59 -23.42 -8.34
C GLY A 88 -16.27 -23.75 -7.64
N ASP A 89 -15.24 -22.91 -7.75
CA ASP A 89 -13.98 -23.06 -7.03
C ASP A 89 -13.55 -21.74 -6.36
N PHE A 90 -13.74 -21.68 -5.05
CA PHE A 90 -13.38 -20.56 -4.19
C PHE A 90 -12.20 -20.90 -3.26
N SER A 91 -11.40 -21.91 -3.59
CA SER A 91 -10.23 -22.30 -2.78
C SER A 91 -8.99 -21.45 -3.02
N GLY A 92 -9.04 -20.52 -3.98
CA GLY A 92 -8.02 -19.49 -4.17
C GLY A 92 -8.23 -18.28 -3.27
N ALA A 93 -7.43 -17.22 -3.52
CA ALA A 93 -7.49 -15.97 -2.78
C ALA A 93 -7.35 -14.73 -3.68
N PHE A 94 -7.58 -14.87 -4.99
CA PHE A 94 -7.47 -13.77 -5.94
C PHE A 94 -8.77 -13.56 -6.70
N LEU A 95 -9.27 -12.31 -6.72
CA LEU A 95 -10.47 -11.91 -7.44
C LEU A 95 -10.10 -11.17 -8.74
N GLN A 96 -10.38 -11.80 -9.87
CA GLN A 96 -10.33 -11.14 -11.17
C GLN A 96 -11.66 -10.39 -11.38
N ALA A 97 -11.64 -9.10 -11.08
CA ALA A 97 -12.87 -8.30 -11.07
C ALA A 97 -13.31 -7.83 -12.47
N GLY A 98 -12.47 -8.02 -13.50
CA GLY A 98 -12.68 -7.40 -14.81
C GLY A 98 -12.48 -5.88 -14.76
N VAL A 99 -12.71 -5.20 -15.88
CA VAL A 99 -12.60 -3.72 -15.97
C VAL A 99 -13.82 -3.09 -15.29
N SER A 100 -13.84 -3.10 -13.96
CA SER A 100 -14.97 -2.63 -13.15
C SER A 100 -14.52 -2.18 -11.76
N GLU A 101 -13.83 -1.05 -11.69
CA GLU A 101 -13.21 -0.52 -10.46
C GLU A 101 -14.24 -0.25 -9.35
N LEU A 102 -15.39 0.31 -9.71
CA LEU A 102 -16.46 0.57 -8.74
C LEU A 102 -16.96 -0.73 -8.10
N THR A 103 -17.23 -1.75 -8.92
CA THR A 103 -17.71 -3.06 -8.46
C THR A 103 -16.65 -3.74 -7.60
N MET A 104 -15.40 -3.72 -8.04
CA MET A 104 -14.27 -4.27 -7.28
C MET A 104 -14.15 -3.61 -5.90
N GLY A 105 -14.20 -2.27 -5.86
CA GLY A 105 -14.16 -1.52 -4.61
C GLY A 105 -15.35 -1.82 -3.70
N ALA A 106 -16.56 -1.95 -4.26
CA ALA A 106 -17.76 -2.31 -3.50
C ALA A 106 -17.69 -3.74 -2.93
N ILE A 107 -17.17 -4.70 -3.70
CA ILE A 107 -16.91 -6.07 -3.23
C ILE A 107 -15.87 -6.05 -2.11
N ALA A 108 -14.77 -5.30 -2.26
CA ALA A 108 -13.76 -5.16 -1.22
C ALA A 108 -14.34 -4.57 0.07
N ASN A 109 -15.24 -3.58 -0.02
CA ASN A 109 -15.98 -3.05 1.13
C ASN A 109 -16.83 -4.13 1.79
N GLY A 110 -17.54 -4.94 1.01
CA GLY A 110 -18.36 -6.05 1.53
C GLY A 110 -17.52 -7.10 2.26
N ILE A 111 -16.36 -7.46 1.72
CA ILE A 111 -15.40 -8.39 2.35
C ILE A 111 -14.89 -7.81 3.68
N ALA A 112 -14.46 -6.54 3.68
CA ALA A 112 -13.97 -5.88 4.88
C ALA A 112 -15.07 -5.75 5.95
N LEU A 113 -16.31 -5.44 5.54
CA LEU A 113 -17.46 -5.33 6.44
C LEU A 113 -17.84 -6.68 7.07
N HIS A 114 -17.72 -7.78 6.31
CA HIS A 114 -17.92 -9.13 6.85
C HIS A 114 -16.93 -9.43 7.98
N GLY A 115 -15.71 -8.91 7.87
CA GLY A 115 -14.63 -9.14 8.82
C GLY A 115 -13.90 -10.48 8.59
N GLY A 116 -12.80 -10.65 9.33
CA GLY A 116 -12.00 -11.88 9.29
C GLY A 116 -11.05 -12.01 8.11
N ILE A 117 -11.06 -11.06 7.17
CA ILE A 117 -10.27 -11.11 5.93
C ILE A 117 -9.61 -9.76 5.68
N PHE A 118 -8.32 -9.77 5.38
CA PHE A 118 -7.61 -8.63 4.82
C PHE A 118 -7.89 -8.55 3.32
N VAL A 119 -8.34 -7.40 2.84
CA VAL A 119 -8.64 -7.22 1.42
C VAL A 119 -7.83 -6.09 0.82
N ALA A 120 -7.23 -6.36 -0.34
CA ALA A 120 -6.56 -5.37 -1.16
C ALA A 120 -7.11 -5.41 -2.58
N CYS A 121 -7.17 -4.28 -3.26
CA CYS A 121 -7.61 -4.21 -4.65
C CYS A 121 -6.77 -3.21 -5.43
N GLY A 122 -6.37 -3.60 -6.65
CA GLY A 122 -5.42 -2.91 -7.50
C GLY A 122 -6.03 -2.39 -8.80
N THR A 123 -5.59 -1.18 -9.19
CA THR A 123 -5.80 -0.59 -10.50
C THR A 123 -4.78 0.53 -10.72
N PHE A 124 -4.81 1.24 -11.86
CA PHE A 124 -4.02 2.45 -12.04
C PHE A 124 -4.59 3.62 -11.25
N PHE A 125 -3.73 4.53 -10.83
CA PHE A 125 -4.14 5.63 -9.95
C PHE A 125 -5.16 6.57 -10.60
N VAL A 126 -5.05 6.85 -11.89
CA VAL A 126 -6.06 7.64 -12.62
C VAL A 126 -7.46 7.02 -12.53
N PHE A 127 -7.54 5.68 -12.50
CA PHE A 127 -8.82 4.96 -12.40
C PHE A 127 -9.39 4.92 -10.98
N SER A 128 -8.68 5.49 -10.00
CA SER A 128 -9.29 5.80 -8.71
C SER A 128 -10.54 6.65 -8.84
N ASP A 129 -10.68 7.42 -9.93
CA ASP A 129 -11.89 8.20 -10.23
C ASP A 129 -13.13 7.31 -10.37
N TYR A 130 -12.98 6.14 -10.99
CA TYR A 130 -14.09 5.17 -11.10
C TYR A 130 -14.34 4.41 -9.79
N MET A 131 -13.33 4.28 -8.93
CA MET A 131 -13.45 3.61 -7.63
C MET A 131 -13.85 4.55 -6.49
N LYS A 132 -13.71 5.84 -6.66
CA LYS A 132 -13.84 6.87 -5.60
C LYS A 132 -15.14 6.77 -4.79
N PRO A 133 -16.33 6.50 -5.36
CA PRO A 133 -17.55 6.33 -4.58
C PRO A 133 -17.44 5.20 -3.56
N ALA A 134 -16.84 4.06 -3.95
CA ALA A 134 -16.62 2.92 -3.04
C ALA A 134 -15.56 3.26 -1.99
N ALA A 135 -14.45 3.90 -2.38
CA ALA A 135 -13.39 4.34 -1.46
C ALA A 135 -13.91 5.34 -0.42
N ARG A 136 -14.78 6.28 -0.84
CA ARG A 136 -15.45 7.22 0.07
C ARG A 136 -16.36 6.51 1.07
N LEU A 137 -17.09 5.48 0.64
CA LEU A 137 -17.92 4.67 1.56
C LEU A 137 -17.05 3.87 2.52
N ALA A 138 -15.93 3.30 2.07
CA ALA A 138 -14.98 2.63 2.97
C ALA A 138 -14.47 3.60 4.06
N ALA A 139 -14.10 4.82 3.69
CA ALA A 139 -13.67 5.86 4.62
C ALA A 139 -14.77 6.23 5.63
N LEU A 140 -16.01 6.42 5.15
CA LEU A 140 -17.16 6.74 5.98
C LEU A 140 -17.50 5.62 6.98
N MET A 141 -17.35 4.37 6.56
CA MET A 141 -17.67 3.18 7.36
C MET A 141 -16.49 2.69 8.20
N GLY A 142 -15.30 3.30 8.09
CA GLY A 142 -14.10 2.86 8.79
C GLY A 142 -13.62 1.46 8.35
N LEU A 143 -13.75 1.12 7.07
CA LEU A 143 -13.39 -0.20 6.56
C LEU A 143 -11.90 -0.26 6.16
N PRO A 144 -11.13 -1.24 6.64
CA PRO A 144 -9.69 -1.32 6.40
C PRO A 144 -9.32 -1.91 5.03
N VAL A 145 -9.93 -1.44 3.96
CA VAL A 145 -9.59 -1.82 2.58
C VAL A 145 -8.24 -1.26 2.19
N LYS A 146 -7.40 -2.04 1.48
CA LYS A 146 -6.11 -1.61 0.96
C LYS A 146 -6.24 -1.35 -0.54
N TYR A 147 -6.12 -0.09 -0.95
CA TYR A 147 -6.12 0.32 -2.35
C TYR A 147 -4.69 0.35 -2.86
N ILE A 148 -4.40 -0.41 -3.91
CA ILE A 148 -3.11 -0.45 -4.61
C ILE A 148 -3.28 0.35 -5.89
N TRP A 149 -2.89 1.62 -5.87
CA TRP A 149 -3.01 2.52 -7.02
C TRP A 149 -1.63 2.79 -7.62
N THR A 150 -1.38 2.15 -8.75
CA THR A 150 -0.10 2.25 -9.46
C THR A 150 -0.13 3.32 -10.55
N HIS A 151 1.03 3.62 -11.17
CA HIS A 151 1.14 4.70 -12.15
C HIS A 151 0.82 6.05 -11.50
N ASP A 152 1.56 6.36 -10.42
CA ASP A 152 1.28 7.42 -9.45
C ASP A 152 1.45 8.84 -9.96
N ALA A 153 2.16 9.04 -11.09
CA ALA A 153 2.54 10.35 -11.58
C ALA A 153 2.68 10.40 -13.11
N PHE A 154 3.23 11.48 -13.63
CA PHE A 154 3.35 11.75 -15.07
C PHE A 154 4.29 10.81 -15.85
N ARG A 155 5.14 10.01 -15.18
CA ARG A 155 6.05 9.05 -15.81
C ARG A 155 5.38 7.69 -16.07
N VAL A 156 4.15 7.70 -16.58
CA VAL A 156 3.42 6.46 -16.90
C VAL A 156 3.79 5.86 -18.25
N GLY A 157 4.63 6.56 -19.04
CA GLY A 157 5.14 6.09 -20.32
C GLY A 157 4.18 6.35 -21.48
N GLU A 158 4.08 5.38 -22.39
CA GLU A 158 3.31 5.44 -23.63
C GLU A 158 1.79 5.39 -23.46
N ASP A 159 1.29 5.13 -22.28
CA ASP A 159 -0.16 5.05 -22.00
C ASP A 159 -0.92 6.36 -22.29
N GLY A 160 -0.21 7.49 -22.27
CA GLY A 160 -0.71 8.78 -22.69
C GLY A 160 -1.62 9.50 -21.68
N PRO A 161 -2.26 10.61 -22.09
CA PRO A 161 -2.99 11.51 -21.18
C PRO A 161 -4.15 10.86 -20.45
N THR A 162 -4.79 9.84 -21.06
CA THR A 162 -5.93 9.13 -20.45
C THR A 162 -5.54 8.29 -19.21
N HIS A 163 -4.24 8.07 -19.00
CA HIS A 163 -3.71 7.22 -17.94
C HIS A 163 -2.85 8.00 -16.93
N GLN A 164 -2.67 9.30 -17.14
CA GLN A 164 -1.84 10.14 -16.28
C GLN A 164 -2.68 10.79 -15.17
N PRO A 165 -2.42 10.48 -13.89
CA PRO A 165 -3.05 11.16 -12.78
C PRO A 165 -2.50 12.59 -12.68
N VAL A 166 -3.38 13.57 -12.47
CA VAL A 166 -3.04 14.98 -12.30
C VAL A 166 -3.60 15.49 -10.98
N GLU A 167 -4.92 15.49 -10.83
CA GLU A 167 -5.62 15.96 -9.63
C GLU A 167 -5.90 14.85 -8.61
N GLN A 168 -5.71 13.59 -8.95
CA GLN A 168 -6.08 12.43 -8.12
C GLN A 168 -5.36 12.45 -6.77
N GLU A 169 -4.07 12.80 -6.73
CA GLU A 169 -3.35 12.86 -5.45
C GLU A 169 -3.95 13.91 -4.53
N ALA A 170 -4.24 15.11 -5.02
CA ALA A 170 -4.86 16.16 -4.22
C ALA A 170 -6.23 15.74 -3.68
N GLN A 171 -7.02 15.05 -4.49
CA GLN A 171 -8.35 14.55 -4.08
C GLN A 171 -8.25 13.46 -2.99
N ILE A 172 -7.29 12.54 -3.11
CA ILE A 172 -7.09 11.48 -2.13
C ILE A 172 -6.47 12.02 -0.84
N ARG A 173 -5.52 12.97 -0.94
CA ARG A 173 -4.96 13.67 0.23
C ARG A 173 -6.04 14.49 0.96
N LEU A 174 -7.03 15.04 0.25
CA LEU A 174 -8.17 15.68 0.89
C LEU A 174 -8.95 14.68 1.75
N MET A 175 -9.18 13.44 1.27
CA MET A 175 -9.84 12.39 2.06
C MET A 175 -9.01 12.02 3.31
N GLU A 176 -7.68 12.03 3.22
CA GLU A 176 -6.80 11.81 4.37
C GLU A 176 -6.99 12.86 5.47
N HIS A 177 -7.18 14.13 5.09
CA HIS A 177 -7.35 15.23 6.04
C HIS A 177 -8.75 15.30 6.68
N LEU A 178 -9.76 14.69 6.07
CA LEU A 178 -11.10 14.63 6.65
C LEU A 178 -11.10 13.73 7.89
N LYS A 179 -11.91 14.10 8.88
CA LYS A 179 -12.10 13.30 10.09
C LYS A 179 -13.32 12.41 9.96
N ASN A 180 -13.16 11.16 10.40
CA ASN A 180 -14.27 10.22 10.53
C ASN A 180 -15.06 10.45 11.83
N HIS A 181 -16.09 9.64 12.08
CA HIS A 181 -16.94 9.74 13.27
C HIS A 181 -16.20 9.50 14.59
N HIS A 182 -15.02 8.91 14.56
CA HIS A 182 -14.18 8.64 15.73
C HIS A 182 -13.12 9.72 15.95
N GLY A 183 -13.04 10.73 15.07
CA GLY A 183 -12.04 11.79 15.12
C GLY A 183 -10.69 11.41 14.50
N ASP A 184 -10.56 10.20 13.94
CA ASP A 184 -9.38 9.76 13.20
C ASP A 184 -9.39 10.33 11.77
N ASN A 185 -8.25 10.33 11.08
CA ASN A 185 -8.20 10.60 9.65
C ASN A 185 -9.02 9.55 8.89
N SER A 186 -9.78 9.98 7.88
CA SER A 186 -10.69 9.09 7.14
C SER A 186 -9.97 8.06 6.28
N MET A 187 -8.71 8.28 5.94
CA MET A 187 -7.88 7.41 5.11
C MET A 187 -6.41 7.58 5.51
N LEU A 188 -5.62 6.53 5.38
CA LEU A 188 -4.16 6.59 5.40
C LEU A 188 -3.68 6.59 3.94
N VAL A 189 -2.91 7.61 3.54
CA VAL A 189 -2.37 7.72 2.18
C VAL A 189 -0.85 7.61 2.24
N LEU A 190 -0.29 6.64 1.54
CA LEU A 190 1.15 6.34 1.52
C LEU A 190 1.67 6.37 0.08
N ARG A 191 2.70 7.16 -0.15
CA ARG A 191 3.40 7.26 -1.44
C ARG A 191 4.88 7.01 -1.22
N PRO A 192 5.33 5.74 -1.15
CA PRO A 192 6.69 5.39 -0.78
C PRO A 192 7.71 5.86 -1.82
N ALA A 193 8.86 6.32 -1.33
CA ALA A 193 9.91 6.91 -2.14
C ALA A 193 10.89 5.88 -2.74
N ASP A 194 10.92 4.66 -2.23
CA ASP A 194 11.72 3.56 -2.76
C ASP A 194 11.18 2.18 -2.36
N VAL A 195 11.93 1.15 -2.68
CA VAL A 195 11.55 -0.26 -2.44
C VAL A 195 11.43 -0.61 -0.96
N HIS A 196 12.27 -0.02 -0.12
CA HIS A 196 12.26 -0.28 1.32
C HIS A 196 11.12 0.48 2.01
N GLU A 197 10.87 1.72 1.63
CA GLU A 197 9.66 2.43 2.08
C GLU A 197 8.39 1.73 1.61
N THR A 198 8.38 1.09 0.45
CA THR A 198 7.24 0.28 -0.01
C THR A 198 6.96 -0.88 0.94
N THR A 199 8.00 -1.54 1.44
CA THR A 199 7.88 -2.61 2.44
C THR A 199 7.31 -2.08 3.76
N VAL A 200 7.78 -0.93 4.22
CA VAL A 200 7.28 -0.25 5.41
C VAL A 200 5.84 0.23 5.22
N ALA A 201 5.51 0.76 4.04
CA ALA A 201 4.14 1.18 3.71
C ALA A 201 3.15 0.02 3.76
N TRP A 202 3.51 -1.16 3.29
CA TRP A 202 2.70 -2.37 3.43
C TRP A 202 2.51 -2.80 4.88
N LYS A 203 3.56 -2.70 5.71
CA LYS A 203 3.43 -2.92 7.16
C LYS A 203 2.40 -1.95 7.75
N MET A 204 2.55 -0.65 7.51
CA MET A 204 1.60 0.37 7.99
C MET A 204 0.18 0.10 7.48
N ALA A 205 0.05 -0.31 6.20
CA ALA A 205 -1.25 -0.63 5.61
C ALA A 205 -1.94 -1.78 6.32
N LEU A 206 -1.26 -2.88 6.63
CA LEU A 206 -1.87 -4.04 7.30
C LEU A 206 -2.13 -3.78 8.79
N GLU A 207 -1.33 -2.94 9.43
CA GLU A 207 -1.53 -2.50 10.82
C GLU A 207 -2.68 -1.48 10.96
N ASN A 208 -3.02 -0.75 9.88
CA ASN A 208 -4.18 0.12 9.87
C ASN A 208 -5.47 -0.70 9.71
N THR A 209 -6.08 -1.07 10.83
CA THR A 209 -7.31 -1.87 10.87
C THR A 209 -8.59 -1.04 11.05
N LYS A 210 -8.50 0.29 11.05
CA LYS A 210 -9.62 1.19 11.38
C LYS A 210 -10.11 2.02 10.20
N THR A 211 -9.28 2.23 9.20
CA THR A 211 -9.59 3.08 8.05
C THR A 211 -9.00 2.49 6.77
N PRO A 212 -9.49 2.86 5.59
CA PRO A 212 -8.85 2.42 4.35
C PRO A 212 -7.44 2.99 4.22
N THR A 213 -6.58 2.27 3.50
CA THR A 213 -5.24 2.71 3.15
C THR A 213 -5.08 2.78 1.64
N ALA A 214 -4.54 3.87 1.13
CA ALA A 214 -4.14 4.04 -0.27
C ALA A 214 -2.61 3.93 -0.39
N LEU A 215 -2.14 3.02 -1.24
CA LEU A 215 -0.74 2.86 -1.62
C LEU A 215 -0.58 3.44 -3.03
N LEU A 216 0.08 4.59 -3.16
CA LEU A 216 0.34 5.26 -4.43
C LEU A 216 1.72 4.83 -4.93
N LEU A 217 1.77 4.04 -6.01
CA LEU A 217 2.98 3.32 -6.42
C LEU A 217 3.42 3.73 -7.82
N SER A 218 4.72 3.91 -8.01
CA SER A 218 5.30 4.31 -9.29
C SER A 218 5.25 3.19 -10.34
N ARG A 219 5.10 3.59 -11.60
CA ARG A 219 5.32 2.72 -12.76
C ARG A 219 6.80 2.65 -13.13
N GLN A 220 7.48 3.77 -13.13
CA GLN A 220 8.91 3.88 -13.44
C GLN A 220 9.78 3.34 -12.30
N ASN A 221 10.97 2.90 -12.66
CA ASN A 221 11.98 2.57 -11.69
C ASN A 221 12.43 3.83 -10.92
N ILE A 222 12.72 3.66 -9.65
CA ILE A 222 13.18 4.72 -8.76
C ILE A 222 14.50 4.27 -8.15
N THR A 223 15.46 5.18 -8.11
CA THR A 223 16.73 4.94 -7.42
C THR A 223 16.48 4.77 -5.92
N THR A 224 17.02 3.73 -5.35
CA THR A 224 16.96 3.48 -3.91
C THR A 224 17.67 4.60 -3.15
N LEU A 225 17.05 5.06 -2.09
CA LEU A 225 17.56 6.15 -1.27
C LEU A 225 18.73 5.68 -0.40
N PRO A 226 19.63 6.59 0.01
CA PRO A 226 20.75 6.23 0.87
C PRO A 226 20.25 5.77 2.26
N ALA A 227 20.96 4.82 2.83
CA ALA A 227 20.79 4.46 4.24
C ALA A 227 21.44 5.52 5.14
N LYS A 228 20.93 5.67 6.35
CA LYS A 228 21.60 6.44 7.39
C LYS A 228 22.92 5.75 7.79
N PRO A 229 23.94 6.51 8.20
CA PRO A 229 25.18 5.93 8.69
C PRO A 229 24.96 4.90 9.78
N GLY A 230 25.53 3.71 9.61
CA GLY A 230 25.44 2.62 10.58
C GLY A 230 24.13 1.81 10.56
N SER A 231 23.21 2.05 9.59
CA SER A 231 21.97 1.30 9.43
C SER A 231 21.80 0.76 8.01
N THR A 232 20.91 -0.19 7.84
CA THR A 232 20.42 -0.63 6.53
C THR A 232 19.42 0.37 5.97
N ARG A 233 19.17 0.33 4.65
CA ARG A 233 18.13 1.19 4.07
C ARG A 233 16.74 0.85 4.61
N TYR A 234 16.44 -0.43 4.85
CA TYR A 234 15.17 -0.84 5.45
C TYR A 234 14.97 -0.24 6.86
N GLU A 235 16.00 -0.29 7.72
CA GLU A 235 15.93 0.33 9.06
C GLU A 235 15.74 1.85 8.97
N SER A 236 16.43 2.51 8.03
CA SER A 236 16.24 3.94 7.78
C SER A 236 14.85 4.26 7.27
N ALA A 237 14.29 3.43 6.38
CA ALA A 237 12.95 3.56 5.83
C ALA A 237 11.86 3.45 6.90
N PHE A 238 12.14 2.74 8.00
CA PHE A 238 11.19 2.57 9.10
C PHE A 238 10.78 3.90 9.75
N GLU A 239 11.60 4.95 9.60
CA GLU A 239 11.22 6.29 10.06
C GLU A 239 10.04 6.90 9.31
N ALA A 240 9.70 6.40 8.12
CA ALA A 240 8.49 6.78 7.39
C ALA A 240 7.20 6.54 8.20
N THR A 241 7.23 5.64 9.18
CA THR A 241 6.10 5.42 10.11
C THR A 241 5.73 6.67 10.92
N ARG A 242 6.60 7.68 10.96
CA ARG A 242 6.36 8.99 11.59
C ARG A 242 5.73 10.01 10.64
N GLY A 243 5.48 9.64 9.38
CA GLY A 243 4.97 10.49 8.32
C GLY A 243 6.07 11.12 7.47
N ALA A 244 7.07 11.76 8.07
CA ALA A 244 8.22 12.33 7.37
C ALA A 244 9.50 12.19 8.20
N TYR A 245 10.64 12.09 7.53
CA TYR A 245 11.95 12.00 8.16
C TYR A 245 13.05 12.60 7.26
N VAL A 246 14.21 12.87 7.84
CA VAL A 246 15.36 13.37 7.06
C VAL A 246 16.01 12.22 6.32
N VAL A 247 15.89 12.23 4.99
CA VAL A 247 16.46 11.24 4.08
C VAL A 247 17.95 11.53 3.82
N SER A 248 18.28 12.81 3.62
CA SER A 248 19.66 13.29 3.41
C SER A 248 19.86 14.57 4.19
N ASP A 249 20.95 14.66 4.90
CA ASP A 249 21.28 15.82 5.76
C ASP A 249 22.63 16.45 5.38
N CYS A 250 22.85 17.65 5.89
CA CYS A 250 24.11 18.39 5.80
C CYS A 250 24.61 18.72 7.21
N GLU A 251 25.88 19.03 7.33
CA GLU A 251 26.44 19.50 8.59
C GLU A 251 25.95 20.91 8.96
N GLY A 252 25.43 21.03 10.17
CA GLY A 252 24.97 22.30 10.74
C GLY A 252 23.64 22.80 10.16
N ARG A 253 23.52 24.14 10.05
CA ARG A 253 22.29 24.75 9.53
C ARG A 253 22.25 24.63 8.00
N PRO A 254 21.17 24.11 7.40
CA PRO A 254 21.01 24.08 5.95
C PRO A 254 20.75 25.47 5.38
N ASP A 255 21.29 25.71 4.19
CA ASP A 255 20.95 26.90 3.37
C ASP A 255 19.60 26.70 2.68
N ILE A 256 19.31 25.42 2.28
CA ILE A 256 18.07 25.04 1.59
C ILE A 256 17.52 23.75 2.22
N VAL A 257 16.19 23.71 2.37
CA VAL A 257 15.44 22.50 2.71
C VAL A 257 14.55 22.15 1.52
N LEU A 258 14.75 20.98 0.93
CA LEU A 258 13.98 20.46 -0.20
C LEU A 258 13.07 19.34 0.31
N VAL A 259 11.77 19.46 0.10
CA VAL A 259 10.77 18.50 0.62
C VAL A 259 10.05 17.83 -0.55
N ALA A 260 9.94 16.52 -0.52
CA ALA A 260 9.15 15.73 -1.46
C ALA A 260 8.62 14.45 -0.81
N ASN A 261 7.71 13.77 -1.51
CA ASN A 261 7.29 12.41 -1.22
C ASN A 261 7.38 11.53 -2.48
N GLY A 262 7.27 10.23 -2.32
CA GLY A 262 7.23 9.29 -3.44
C GLY A 262 8.45 9.40 -4.36
N SER A 263 8.22 9.24 -5.65
CA SER A 263 9.25 9.15 -6.69
C SER A 263 10.11 10.41 -6.82
N GLU A 264 9.66 11.55 -6.35
CA GLU A 264 10.38 12.82 -6.45
C GLU A 264 11.51 12.95 -5.43
N VAL A 265 11.51 12.16 -4.34
CA VAL A 265 12.57 12.20 -3.32
C VAL A 265 13.94 11.87 -3.92
N ALA A 266 14.03 10.82 -4.74
CA ALA A 266 15.28 10.45 -5.40
C ALA A 266 15.79 11.56 -6.34
N THR A 267 14.88 12.27 -7.02
CA THR A 267 15.21 13.44 -7.84
C THR A 267 15.78 14.57 -7.00
N LEU A 268 15.22 14.83 -5.82
CA LEU A 268 15.75 15.85 -4.91
C LEU A 268 17.12 15.47 -4.35
N VAL A 269 17.33 14.20 -4.02
CA VAL A 269 18.67 13.71 -3.56
C VAL A 269 19.73 13.97 -4.63
N ALA A 270 19.44 13.62 -5.90
CA ALA A 270 20.35 13.89 -7.00
C ALA A 270 20.54 15.41 -7.25
N GLY A 271 19.49 16.21 -7.14
CA GLY A 271 19.54 17.65 -7.26
C GLY A 271 20.36 18.32 -6.14
N ALA A 272 20.20 17.85 -4.90
CA ALA A 272 20.96 18.35 -3.76
C ALA A 272 22.46 18.11 -3.92
N ALA A 273 22.86 16.93 -4.40
CA ALA A 273 24.26 16.63 -4.69
C ALA A 273 24.87 17.62 -5.69
N LYS A 274 24.13 18.00 -6.74
CA LYS A 274 24.53 19.04 -7.70
C LYS A 274 24.63 20.43 -7.07
N LEU A 275 23.63 20.83 -6.27
CA LEU A 275 23.65 22.11 -5.58
C LEU A 275 24.85 22.24 -4.63
N THR A 276 25.16 21.17 -3.93
CA THR A 276 26.33 21.13 -3.05
C THR A 276 27.63 21.22 -3.86
N ALA A 277 27.76 20.43 -4.94
CA ALA A 277 28.99 20.39 -5.74
C ALA A 277 29.22 21.69 -6.54
N GLU A 278 28.16 22.28 -7.14
CA GLU A 278 28.29 23.42 -8.06
C GLU A 278 28.14 24.77 -7.38
N LYS A 279 27.39 24.84 -6.29
CA LYS A 279 27.03 26.09 -5.59
C LYS A 279 27.51 26.14 -4.15
N ASN A 280 28.15 25.08 -3.64
CA ASN A 280 28.60 24.95 -2.25
C ASN A 280 27.47 25.21 -1.22
N LEU A 281 26.21 24.82 -1.56
CA LEU A 281 25.06 24.98 -0.69
C LEU A 281 24.90 23.76 0.22
N LYS A 282 24.52 24.02 1.46
CA LYS A 282 24.14 23.00 2.45
C LYS A 282 22.66 22.65 2.26
N VAL A 283 22.38 21.44 1.84
CA VAL A 283 21.01 21.01 1.52
C VAL A 283 20.57 19.93 2.47
N ARG A 284 19.35 20.07 3.02
CA ARG A 284 18.64 19.04 3.80
C ARG A 284 17.42 18.58 3.04
N ILE A 285 17.18 17.25 3.02
CA ILE A 285 16.03 16.65 2.34
C ILE A 285 15.21 15.86 3.34
N PRO A 286 14.13 16.42 3.87
CA PRO A 286 13.04 15.63 4.43
C PRO A 286 12.26 14.94 3.33
N GLY A 287 11.93 13.66 3.55
CA GLY A 287 11.05 12.87 2.71
C GLY A 287 10.07 12.09 3.56
N GLY A 288 9.03 11.53 2.95
CA GLY A 288 8.04 10.72 3.64
C GLY A 288 7.23 9.87 2.66
N ALA A 289 6.56 8.87 3.19
CA ALA A 289 5.65 8.00 2.45
C ALA A 289 4.24 8.60 2.35
#